data_97c378fa4567965f55fba590d9ce88f7
#
_entry.id   97c378fa4567965f55fba590d9ce88f7
#
_cell.length_a   1.000
_cell.length_b   1.000
_cell.length_c   1.000
_cell.angle_alpha   90.00
_cell.angle_beta   90.00
_cell.angle_gamma   90.00
#
_symmetry.space_group_name_H-M   'P 1'
#
loop_
_entity.id
_entity.type
_entity.pdbx_description
1 polymer ?
#
loop_
_entity_poly.entity_id
_entity_poly.type
_entity_poly.pdbx_seq_one_letter_code
_entity_poly.pdbx_strand_id
1 'polypeptide(L)'
;MQKRSGFTLIQLTIVIALLAILTAVGVPNFLSWLPKYRLKCAARDLYSNLQLAKMTAIKANKDCRVNYYKNPDRYAIDLLNKTIRLSDYKSGIIFCGPNNQTFAVPTITFNSRGSSNSGYAYLVNSGKTAYYRVGPLTSGAIKLQKWDGGTSWK
;
A
#
# COMPACT_ATOMS: atom_id res chain seq x y z
N MET A 1 9.52 -34.84 47.98
CA MET A 1 8.33 -33.98 47.92
C MET A 1 8.73 -32.64 47.31
N GLN A 2 8.34 -32.36 46.05
CA GLN A 2 8.55 -31.05 45.45
C GLN A 2 7.54 -30.05 46.02
N LYS A 3 8.03 -28.99 46.68
CA LYS A 3 7.21 -27.86 47.12
C LYS A 3 6.69 -27.13 45.86
N ARG A 4 5.42 -27.25 45.55
CA ARG A 4 4.74 -26.37 44.57
C ARG A 4 4.59 -25.00 45.17
N SER A 5 5.43 -24.05 44.77
CA SER A 5 5.26 -22.65 45.15
C SER A 5 4.07 -22.10 44.36
N GLY A 6 2.99 -21.79 45.04
CA GLY A 6 1.82 -21.11 44.45
C GLY A 6 2.08 -19.63 44.22
N PHE A 7 1.50 -19.08 43.14
CA PHE A 7 1.50 -17.64 42.89
C PHE A 7 0.74 -16.90 43.98
N THR A 8 1.30 -15.81 44.50
CA THR A 8 0.59 -14.97 45.48
C THR A 8 -0.35 -13.99 44.74
N LEU A 9 -1.46 -13.62 45.42
CA LEU A 9 -2.44 -12.67 44.89
C LEU A 9 -1.78 -11.31 44.56
N ILE A 10 -0.81 -10.89 45.36
CA ILE A 10 -0.07 -9.64 45.15
C ILE A 10 0.81 -9.69 43.88
N GLN A 11 1.42 -10.84 43.57
CA GLN A 11 2.17 -11.00 42.33
C GLN A 11 1.26 -10.88 41.09
N LEU A 12 0.06 -11.45 41.15
CA LEU A 12 -0.92 -11.34 40.09
C LEU A 12 -1.36 -9.90 39.86
N THR A 13 -1.67 -9.13 40.95
CA THR A 13 -2.09 -7.74 40.83
C THR A 13 -0.99 -6.83 40.25
N ILE A 14 0.27 -7.06 40.62
CA ILE A 14 1.41 -6.31 40.07
C ILE A 14 1.54 -6.57 38.55
N VAL A 15 1.44 -7.83 38.15
CA VAL A 15 1.51 -8.18 36.69
C VAL A 15 0.39 -7.51 35.89
N ILE A 16 -0.85 -7.55 36.40
CA ILE A 16 -1.99 -6.90 35.74
C ILE A 16 -1.78 -5.38 35.64
N ALA A 17 -1.30 -4.75 36.74
CA ALA A 17 -1.01 -3.32 36.72
C ALA A 17 0.05 -2.94 35.69
N LEU A 18 1.14 -3.70 35.60
CA LEU A 18 2.19 -3.49 34.59
C LEU A 18 1.65 -3.68 33.15
N LEU A 19 0.86 -4.72 32.91
CA LEU A 19 0.23 -4.94 31.61
C LEU A 19 -0.74 -3.81 31.23
N ALA A 20 -1.51 -3.29 32.20
CA ALA A 20 -2.41 -2.16 31.96
C ALA A 20 -1.64 -0.90 31.52
N ILE A 21 -0.52 -0.60 32.15
CA ILE A 21 0.34 0.54 31.77
C ILE A 21 0.93 0.35 30.39
N LEU A 22 1.46 -0.83 30.08
CA LEU A 22 2.04 -1.14 28.77
C LEU A 22 1.00 -1.05 27.65
N THR A 23 -0.20 -1.57 27.87
CA THR A 23 -1.29 -1.51 26.87
C THR A 23 -1.80 -0.09 26.68
N ALA A 24 -1.89 0.72 27.73
CA ALA A 24 -2.35 2.10 27.63
C ALA A 24 -1.46 2.96 26.71
N VAL A 25 -0.16 2.70 26.65
CA VAL A 25 0.79 3.41 25.77
C VAL A 25 0.94 2.71 24.41
N GLY A 26 0.97 1.38 24.40
CA GLY A 26 1.25 0.59 23.21
C GLY A 26 0.12 0.61 22.18
N VAL A 27 -1.12 0.46 22.64
CA VAL A 27 -2.29 0.35 21.74
C VAL A 27 -2.53 1.59 20.89
N PRO A 28 -2.59 2.83 21.43
CA PRO A 28 -2.84 4.01 20.61
C PRO A 28 -1.72 4.26 19.59
N ASN A 29 -0.49 3.99 19.95
CA ASN A 29 0.64 4.15 19.04
C ASN A 29 0.58 3.15 17.86
N PHE A 30 0.23 1.91 18.14
CA PHE A 30 0.01 0.87 17.12
C PHE A 30 -1.13 1.23 16.14
N LEU A 31 -2.26 1.72 16.66
CA LEU A 31 -3.41 2.11 15.85
C LEU A 31 -3.10 3.27 14.91
N SER A 32 -2.25 4.21 15.31
CA SER A 32 -1.83 5.35 14.48
C SER A 32 -0.86 4.93 13.35
N TRP A 33 -0.06 3.88 13.58
CA TRP A 33 0.91 3.37 12.62
C TRP A 33 0.28 2.46 11.56
N LEU A 34 -0.75 1.68 11.91
CA LEU A 34 -1.37 0.67 11.06
C LEU A 34 -1.90 1.21 9.71
N PRO A 35 -2.58 2.38 9.63
CA PRO A 35 -3.02 2.93 8.34
C PRO A 35 -1.87 3.27 7.39
N LYS A 36 -0.76 3.77 7.92
CA LYS A 36 0.45 4.07 7.14
C LYS A 36 1.10 2.80 6.59
N TYR A 37 1.13 1.75 7.40
CA TYR A 37 1.66 0.45 7.00
C TYR A 37 0.81 -0.18 5.88
N ARG A 38 -0.52 -0.19 6.02
CA ARG A 38 -1.44 -0.70 4.99
C ARG A 38 -1.32 0.05 3.68
N LEU A 39 -1.19 1.38 3.73
CA LEU A 39 -0.95 2.19 2.55
C LEU A 39 0.38 1.81 1.86
N LYS A 40 1.44 1.58 2.64
CA LYS A 40 2.72 1.12 2.11
C LYS A 40 2.59 -0.26 1.42
N CYS A 41 1.81 -1.17 2.00
CA CYS A 41 1.52 -2.47 1.38
C CYS A 41 0.78 -2.29 0.05
N ALA A 42 -0.30 -1.50 0.02
CA ALA A 42 -1.04 -1.24 -1.21
C ALA A 42 -0.16 -0.63 -2.32
N ALA A 43 0.72 0.30 -1.97
CA ALA A 43 1.65 0.90 -2.92
C ALA A 43 2.69 -0.10 -3.45
N ARG A 44 3.20 -0.99 -2.60
CA ARG A 44 4.11 -2.07 -3.01
C ARG A 44 3.43 -3.11 -3.88
N ASP A 45 2.20 -3.46 -3.58
CA ASP A 45 1.42 -4.40 -4.38
C ASP A 45 1.10 -3.82 -5.76
N LEU A 46 0.75 -2.53 -5.84
CA LEU A 46 0.60 -1.85 -7.12
C LEU A 46 1.92 -1.87 -7.92
N TYR A 47 3.04 -1.56 -7.28
CA TYR A 47 4.36 -1.65 -7.90
C TYR A 47 4.65 -3.06 -8.45
N SER A 48 4.43 -4.09 -7.65
CA SER A 48 4.62 -5.50 -8.04
C SER A 48 3.70 -5.91 -9.20
N ASN A 49 2.43 -5.49 -9.15
CA ASN A 49 1.47 -5.77 -10.21
C ASN A 49 1.81 -5.06 -11.53
N LEU A 50 2.37 -3.85 -11.48
CA LEU A 50 2.90 -3.17 -12.68
C LEU A 50 4.11 -3.92 -13.25
N GLN A 51 5.02 -4.42 -12.40
CA GLN A 51 6.13 -5.27 -12.85
C GLN A 51 5.62 -6.56 -13.50
N LEU A 52 4.62 -7.18 -12.90
CA LEU A 52 3.99 -8.37 -13.44
C LEU A 52 3.33 -8.08 -14.80
N ALA A 53 2.61 -6.97 -14.95
CA ALA A 53 2.00 -6.55 -16.21
C ALA A 53 3.06 -6.35 -17.31
N LYS A 54 4.17 -5.67 -16.97
CA LYS A 54 5.31 -5.51 -17.89
C LYS A 54 5.90 -6.85 -18.32
N MET A 55 6.16 -7.75 -17.37
CA MET A 55 6.71 -9.09 -17.71
C MET A 55 5.73 -9.91 -18.54
N THR A 56 4.43 -9.80 -18.29
CA THR A 56 3.40 -10.49 -19.05
C THR A 56 3.34 -9.97 -20.49
N ALA A 57 3.43 -8.65 -20.69
CA ALA A 57 3.50 -8.04 -22.02
C ALA A 57 4.69 -8.58 -22.83
N ILE A 58 5.87 -8.64 -22.23
CA ILE A 58 7.09 -9.18 -22.87
C ILE A 58 6.92 -10.67 -23.21
N LYS A 59 6.47 -11.49 -22.24
CA LYS A 59 6.30 -12.94 -22.43
C LYS A 59 5.25 -13.28 -23.47
N ALA A 60 4.12 -12.56 -23.47
CA ALA A 60 3.03 -12.77 -24.42
C ALA A 60 3.29 -12.14 -25.79
N ASN A 61 4.35 -11.33 -25.94
CA ASN A 61 4.63 -10.49 -27.10
C ASN A 61 3.40 -9.66 -27.54
N LYS A 62 2.67 -9.11 -26.55
CA LYS A 62 1.45 -8.31 -26.74
C LYS A 62 1.41 -7.16 -25.75
N ASP A 63 0.66 -6.12 -26.08
CA ASP A 63 0.44 -5.01 -25.14
C ASP A 63 -0.37 -5.47 -23.94
N CYS A 64 0.08 -5.09 -22.75
CA CYS A 64 -0.64 -5.32 -21.49
C CYS A 64 -1.07 -3.96 -20.91
N ARG A 65 -2.37 -3.81 -20.68
CA ARG A 65 -2.95 -2.58 -20.16
C ARG A 65 -3.30 -2.73 -18.69
N VAL A 66 -3.00 -1.68 -17.93
CA VAL A 66 -3.41 -1.54 -16.54
C VAL A 66 -4.33 -0.33 -16.46
N ASN A 67 -5.60 -0.58 -16.23
CA ASN A 67 -6.64 0.43 -16.20
C ASN A 67 -6.94 0.83 -14.75
N TYR A 68 -6.94 2.13 -14.47
CA TYR A 68 -7.27 2.69 -13.17
C TYR A 68 -8.71 3.23 -13.17
N TYR A 69 -9.42 2.98 -12.07
CA TYR A 69 -10.81 3.44 -11.87
C TYR A 69 -10.92 4.11 -10.50
N LYS A 70 -11.65 5.22 -10.44
CA LYS A 70 -11.84 5.99 -9.21
C LYS A 70 -13.08 5.57 -8.41
N ASN A 71 -14.15 5.19 -9.08
CA ASN A 71 -15.39 4.82 -8.42
C ASN A 71 -15.85 3.42 -8.89
N PRO A 72 -15.64 2.37 -8.10
CA PRO A 72 -14.81 2.29 -6.88
C PRO A 72 -13.30 2.33 -7.20
N ASP A 73 -12.50 2.79 -6.23
CA ASP A 73 -11.02 2.84 -6.37
C ASP A 73 -10.45 1.44 -6.56
N ARG A 74 -10.06 1.13 -7.81
CA ARG A 74 -9.51 -0.17 -8.23
C ARG A 74 -8.62 -0.02 -9.45
N TYR A 75 -7.84 -1.03 -9.73
CA TYR A 75 -7.14 -1.17 -11.00
C TYR A 75 -7.28 -2.59 -11.54
N ALA A 76 -7.26 -2.70 -12.86
CA ALA A 76 -7.39 -3.98 -13.55
C ALA A 76 -6.25 -4.17 -14.56
N ILE A 77 -5.76 -5.39 -14.67
CA ILE A 77 -4.71 -5.81 -15.61
C ILE A 77 -5.37 -6.74 -16.63
N ASP A 78 -5.47 -6.29 -17.87
CA ASP A 78 -6.27 -6.97 -18.90
C ASP A 78 -5.74 -8.38 -19.25
N LEU A 79 -4.46 -8.52 -19.59
CA LEU A 79 -3.89 -9.81 -19.97
C LEU A 79 -3.91 -10.86 -18.86
N LEU A 80 -4.02 -10.45 -17.61
CA LEU A 80 -4.10 -11.33 -16.44
C LEU A 80 -5.52 -11.54 -15.96
N ASN A 81 -6.49 -10.84 -16.53
CA ASN A 81 -7.88 -10.79 -16.06
C ASN A 81 -7.97 -10.58 -14.53
N LYS A 82 -7.08 -9.73 -14.02
CA LYS A 82 -6.93 -9.49 -12.58
C LYS A 82 -7.41 -8.09 -12.22
N THR A 83 -8.34 -8.00 -11.28
CA THR A 83 -8.83 -6.74 -10.72
C THR A 83 -8.49 -6.67 -9.24
N ILE A 84 -7.89 -5.57 -8.80
CA ILE A 84 -7.51 -5.31 -7.42
C ILE A 84 -8.25 -4.06 -6.93
N ARG A 85 -8.96 -4.20 -5.80
CA ARG A 85 -9.69 -3.10 -5.16
C ARG A 85 -8.87 -2.53 -4.03
N LEU A 86 -8.79 -1.20 -3.93
CA LEU A 86 -8.07 -0.55 -2.84
C LEU A 86 -8.78 -0.72 -1.49
N SER A 87 -10.09 -0.98 -1.49
CA SER A 87 -10.88 -1.31 -0.29
C SER A 87 -10.38 -2.57 0.44
N ASP A 88 -9.77 -3.52 -0.29
CA ASP A 88 -9.31 -4.80 0.28
C ASP A 88 -8.18 -4.61 1.29
N TYR A 89 -7.42 -3.51 1.18
CA TYR A 89 -6.37 -3.16 2.15
C TYR A 89 -6.91 -2.53 3.43
N LYS A 90 -8.23 -2.24 3.50
CA LYS A 90 -8.85 -1.51 4.63
C LYS A 90 -8.23 -0.10 4.80
N SER A 91 -8.51 0.59 5.91
CA SER A 91 -7.96 1.94 6.20
C SER A 91 -8.33 3.02 5.16
N GLY A 92 -9.41 2.84 4.38
CA GLY A 92 -9.90 3.83 3.44
C GLY A 92 -8.85 4.33 2.45
N ILE A 93 -8.08 3.40 1.86
CA ILE A 93 -7.08 3.74 0.84
C ILE A 93 -7.81 4.09 -0.46
N ILE A 94 -7.47 5.24 -1.03
CA ILE A 94 -8.05 5.75 -2.27
C ILE A 94 -6.97 6.27 -3.21
N PHE A 95 -7.32 6.42 -4.49
CA PHE A 95 -6.48 7.14 -5.44
C PHE A 95 -6.59 8.65 -5.23
N CYS A 96 -5.61 9.23 -4.55
CA CYS A 96 -5.51 10.67 -4.34
C CYS A 96 -4.07 11.05 -3.98
N GLY A 97 -3.57 12.14 -4.54
CA GLY A 97 -2.28 12.73 -4.22
C GLY A 97 -2.41 13.99 -3.37
N PRO A 98 -1.29 14.61 -3.00
CA PRO A 98 -1.27 15.83 -2.18
C PRO A 98 -2.11 16.98 -2.77
N ASN A 99 -2.16 17.08 -4.11
CA ASN A 99 -2.89 18.14 -4.86
C ASN A 99 -4.22 17.60 -5.46
N ASN A 100 -4.87 16.65 -4.81
CA ASN A 100 -6.09 15.98 -5.30
C ASN A 100 -5.92 15.27 -6.66
N GLN A 101 -4.70 15.06 -7.12
CA GLN A 101 -4.41 14.25 -8.31
C GLN A 101 -4.71 12.78 -8.01
N THR A 102 -5.33 12.07 -8.94
CA THR A 102 -5.63 10.63 -8.76
C THR A 102 -4.63 9.75 -9.48
N PHE A 103 -4.54 9.92 -10.79
CA PHE A 103 -3.57 9.30 -11.68
C PHE A 103 -3.32 10.24 -12.85
N ALA A 104 -2.07 10.23 -13.34
CA ALA A 104 -1.68 11.10 -14.46
C ALA A 104 -2.35 10.66 -15.77
N VAL A 105 -2.57 9.36 -15.93
CA VAL A 105 -3.26 8.74 -17.07
C VAL A 105 -4.17 7.61 -16.59
N PRO A 106 -5.36 7.43 -17.18
CA PRO A 106 -6.30 6.40 -16.75
C PRO A 106 -5.84 4.98 -17.11
N THR A 107 -4.94 4.84 -18.08
CA THR A 107 -4.46 3.55 -18.55
C THR A 107 -2.95 3.59 -18.77
N ILE A 108 -2.24 2.68 -18.13
CA ILE A 108 -0.83 2.38 -18.40
C ILE A 108 -0.79 1.20 -19.37
N THR A 109 -0.07 1.34 -20.48
CA THR A 109 0.13 0.28 -21.47
C THR A 109 1.61 -0.08 -21.52
N PHE A 110 1.93 -1.32 -21.22
CA PHE A 110 3.25 -1.91 -21.47
C PHE A 110 3.25 -2.62 -22.80
N ASN A 111 4.20 -2.30 -23.68
CA ASN A 111 4.35 -2.99 -24.96
C ASN A 111 5.21 -4.26 -24.82
N SER A 112 5.29 -5.03 -25.89
CA SER A 112 6.08 -6.27 -25.95
C SER A 112 7.60 -6.08 -25.72
N ARG A 113 8.12 -4.87 -25.85
CA ARG A 113 9.52 -4.54 -25.57
C ARG A 113 9.75 -4.10 -24.11
N GLY A 114 8.67 -4.00 -23.32
CA GLY A 114 8.72 -3.56 -21.93
C GLY A 114 8.75 -2.05 -21.73
N SER A 115 8.63 -1.23 -22.79
CA SER A 115 8.40 0.21 -22.67
C SER A 115 6.93 0.48 -22.35
N SER A 116 6.62 1.68 -21.85
CA SER A 116 5.24 2.07 -21.52
C SER A 116 5.01 3.56 -21.75
N ASN A 117 3.76 3.98 -21.76
CA ASN A 117 3.45 5.38 -21.51
C ASN A 117 3.80 5.73 -20.06
N SER A 118 4.29 6.93 -19.82
CA SER A 118 4.61 7.38 -18.45
C SER A 118 3.35 7.87 -17.74
N GLY A 119 3.28 7.62 -16.44
CA GLY A 119 2.21 8.12 -15.59
C GLY A 119 2.30 7.55 -14.18
N TYR A 120 1.87 8.33 -13.21
CA TYR A 120 1.83 7.91 -11.81
C TYR A 120 0.39 7.81 -11.33
N ALA A 121 0.10 6.76 -10.56
CA ALA A 121 -1.07 6.67 -9.71
C ALA A 121 -0.68 7.09 -8.29
N TYR A 122 -1.50 7.90 -7.67
CA TYR A 122 -1.27 8.45 -6.33
C TYR A 122 -2.19 7.76 -5.35
N LEU A 123 -1.66 7.34 -4.20
CA LEU A 123 -2.39 6.66 -3.15
C LEU A 123 -2.27 7.42 -1.83
N VAL A 124 -3.37 7.44 -1.08
CA VAL A 124 -3.44 8.04 0.25
C VAL A 124 -4.30 7.18 1.16
N ASN A 125 -4.03 7.22 2.47
CA ASN A 125 -4.93 6.65 3.49
C ASN A 125 -6.03 7.65 3.88
N SER A 126 -7.10 7.17 4.51
CA SER A 126 -8.26 8.00 4.93
C SER A 126 -7.87 9.22 5.77
N GLY A 127 -6.87 9.10 6.63
CA GLY A 127 -6.38 10.21 7.46
C GLY A 127 -5.46 11.19 6.73
N LYS A 128 -5.17 11.00 5.43
CA LYS A 128 -4.25 11.81 4.63
C LYS A 128 -2.88 12.05 5.27
N THR A 129 -2.41 11.09 6.07
CA THR A 129 -1.17 11.18 6.87
C THR A 129 0.07 10.72 6.10
N ALA A 130 -0.10 10.05 4.97
CA ALA A 130 0.97 9.63 4.10
C ALA A 130 0.46 9.50 2.67
N TYR A 131 1.34 9.75 1.71
CA TYR A 131 1.07 9.61 0.28
C TYR A 131 2.17 8.80 -0.39
N TYR A 132 1.76 8.00 -1.37
CA TYR A 132 2.67 7.29 -2.27
C TYR A 132 2.27 7.56 -3.71
N ARG A 133 3.25 7.53 -4.62
CA ARG A 133 3.01 7.45 -6.04
C ARG A 133 3.73 6.26 -6.64
N VAL A 134 3.08 5.61 -7.57
CA VAL A 134 3.62 4.45 -8.27
C VAL A 134 3.31 4.57 -9.75
N GLY A 135 4.28 4.33 -10.59
CA GLY A 135 4.05 4.34 -12.03
C GLY A 135 5.32 4.19 -12.84
N PRO A 136 5.17 3.84 -14.12
CA PRO A 136 6.30 3.69 -15.03
C PRO A 136 6.74 5.02 -15.64
N LEU A 137 8.00 5.04 -16.02
CA LEU A 137 8.57 5.97 -16.98
C LEU A 137 8.40 5.40 -18.41
N THR A 138 8.60 6.23 -19.43
CA THR A 138 8.54 5.81 -20.85
C THR A 138 9.45 4.64 -21.19
N SER A 139 10.59 4.52 -20.51
CA SER A 139 11.50 3.37 -20.59
C SER A 139 10.92 2.06 -20.01
N GLY A 140 9.73 2.11 -19.39
CA GLY A 140 9.15 0.99 -18.67
C GLY A 140 9.79 0.75 -17.29
N ALA A 141 10.66 1.62 -16.80
CA ALA A 141 11.16 1.56 -15.43
C ALA A 141 10.07 2.04 -14.47
N ILE A 142 9.69 1.20 -13.52
CA ILE A 142 8.62 1.51 -12.56
C ILE A 142 9.24 2.12 -11.32
N LYS A 143 8.69 3.24 -10.86
CA LYS A 143 9.11 3.92 -9.62
C LYS A 143 7.99 3.86 -8.57
N LEU A 144 8.40 3.64 -7.33
CA LEU A 144 7.58 3.78 -6.14
C LEU A 144 8.22 4.84 -5.28
N GLN A 145 7.50 5.89 -4.95
CA GLN A 145 8.01 7.01 -4.19
C GLN A 145 7.02 7.43 -3.10
N LYS A 146 7.57 7.88 -1.98
CA LYS A 146 6.80 8.42 -0.85
C LYS A 146 6.89 9.94 -0.85
N TRP A 147 5.81 10.62 -0.52
CA TRP A 147 5.79 12.06 -0.29
C TRP A 147 6.50 12.42 1.01
N ASP A 148 7.37 13.40 0.99
CA ASP A 148 8.13 13.84 2.18
C ASP A 148 7.36 14.83 3.08
N GLY A 149 6.18 15.26 2.63
CA GLY A 149 5.35 16.25 3.33
C GLY A 149 5.61 17.70 2.91
N GLY A 150 6.63 17.93 2.06
CA GLY A 150 6.98 19.25 1.52
C GLY A 150 6.74 19.34 0.03
N THR A 151 7.80 19.32 -0.76
CA THR A 151 7.76 19.53 -2.21
C THR A 151 8.28 18.34 -3.02
N SER A 152 8.86 17.32 -2.39
CA SER A 152 9.58 16.27 -3.11
C SER A 152 9.05 14.86 -2.85
N TRP A 153 9.27 13.99 -3.84
CA TRP A 153 9.00 12.57 -3.80
C TRP A 153 10.32 11.80 -3.64
N LYS A 154 10.41 10.97 -2.60
CA LYS A 154 11.58 10.13 -2.28
C LYS A 154 11.31 8.67 -2.54
#